data_85132760cbda99165c1a3ab67e954893
#
_entry.id   85132760cbda99165c1a3ab67e954893
#
_cell.length_a   1.000
_cell.length_b   1.000
_cell.length_c   1.000
_cell.angle_alpha   90.00
_cell.angle_beta   90.00
_cell.angle_gamma   90.00
#
_symmetry.space_group_name_H-M   'P 1'
#
loop_
_entity.id
_entity.type
_entity.pdbx_description
1 polymer ?
#
loop_
_entity_poly.entity_id
_entity_poly.type
_entity_poly.pdbx_seq_one_letter_code
_entity_poly.pdbx_strand_id
1 'polypeptide(L)'
;DYEYVAGSHPSAPIFSALISIAQMKNISIEETYQGWLVGYELIIKLGQALSYDHYYKGWHSANTIGVIGTAAAVSKVLKLNADQMANAISIATSFSSGLKQQFGTDIKAFHIGFASQAGVQSALLAKNGGTANQDIWNIERGFIELYGSKSSKKLNNNFKKSDLGNAIIK
;
A
#
# COMPACT_ATOMS: atom_id res chain seq x y z
N ASP A 1 15.03 3.68 -4.17
CA ASP A 1 13.58 3.71 -3.98
C ASP A 1 13.24 4.30 -2.60
N TYR A 2 13.26 5.61 -2.50
CA TYR A 2 12.74 6.33 -1.34
C TYR A 2 11.77 7.41 -1.81
N GLU A 3 10.58 7.41 -1.24
CA GLU A 3 9.55 8.36 -1.54
C GLU A 3 9.35 9.28 -0.33
N TYR A 4 9.58 10.58 -0.52
CA TYR A 4 9.65 11.55 0.57
C TYR A 4 8.28 11.92 1.17
N VAL A 5 7.21 11.89 0.38
CA VAL A 5 5.88 12.29 0.84
C VAL A 5 5.34 11.29 1.86
N ALA A 6 5.51 10.01 1.58
CA ALA A 6 5.08 8.93 2.47
C ALA A 6 6.15 8.49 3.48
N GLY A 7 7.40 8.97 3.33
CA GLY A 7 8.53 8.47 4.13
C GLY A 7 8.67 6.95 4.00
N SER A 8 8.67 6.44 2.78
CA SER A 8 8.54 5.00 2.51
C SER A 8 9.48 4.51 1.42
N HIS A 9 9.62 3.20 1.30
CA HIS A 9 10.24 2.47 0.19
C HIS A 9 9.16 1.67 -0.57
N PRO A 10 8.34 2.32 -1.40
CA PRO A 10 7.12 1.71 -1.95
C PRO A 10 7.38 0.50 -2.84
N SER A 11 8.44 0.53 -3.65
CA SER A 11 8.73 -0.55 -4.58
C SER A 11 9.11 -1.86 -3.89
N ALA A 12 9.73 -1.78 -2.70
CA ALA A 12 10.23 -2.98 -2.03
C ALA A 12 9.13 -4.01 -1.73
N PRO A 13 8.03 -3.68 -1.03
CA PRO A 13 6.96 -4.65 -0.80
C PRO A 13 6.18 -5.00 -2.07
N ILE A 14 5.99 -4.03 -2.98
CA ILE A 14 5.23 -4.23 -4.21
C ILE A 14 5.95 -5.22 -5.13
N PHE A 15 7.23 -5.01 -5.44
CA PHE A 15 7.97 -5.90 -6.33
C PHE A 15 8.16 -7.29 -5.75
N SER A 16 8.40 -7.41 -4.44
CA SER A 16 8.49 -8.73 -3.79
C SER A 16 7.22 -9.56 -4.02
N ALA A 17 6.05 -8.94 -3.91
CA ALA A 17 4.76 -9.59 -4.18
C ALA A 17 4.56 -9.86 -5.67
N LEU A 18 4.80 -8.85 -6.52
CA LEU A 18 4.53 -8.96 -7.97
C LEU A 18 5.41 -10.01 -8.65
N ILE A 19 6.70 -10.09 -8.30
CA ILE A 19 7.61 -11.10 -8.85
C ILE A 19 7.09 -12.50 -8.51
N SER A 20 6.70 -12.73 -7.26
CA SER A 20 6.17 -14.03 -6.82
C SER A 20 4.89 -14.42 -7.58
N ILE A 21 3.95 -13.46 -7.73
CA ILE A 21 2.70 -13.69 -8.45
C ILE A 21 2.95 -13.86 -9.96
N ALA A 22 3.87 -13.07 -10.54
CA ALA A 22 4.20 -13.15 -11.96
C ALA A 22 4.76 -14.52 -12.34
N GLN A 23 5.66 -15.07 -11.52
CA GLN A 23 6.20 -16.41 -11.71
C GLN A 23 5.13 -17.50 -11.62
N MET A 24 4.20 -17.39 -10.66
CA MET A 24 3.14 -18.38 -10.47
C MET A 24 2.05 -18.34 -11.55
N LYS A 25 1.82 -17.18 -12.17
CA LYS A 25 0.67 -16.94 -13.06
C LYS A 25 1.07 -16.58 -14.49
N ASN A 26 2.35 -16.65 -14.84
CA ASN A 26 2.87 -16.25 -16.16
C ASN A 26 2.42 -14.84 -16.57
N ILE A 27 2.50 -13.89 -15.65
CA ILE A 27 2.15 -12.49 -15.88
C ILE A 27 3.30 -11.80 -16.62
N SER A 28 2.98 -11.03 -17.65
CA SER A 28 3.99 -10.32 -18.44
C SER A 28 4.68 -9.21 -17.64
N ILE A 29 5.85 -8.77 -18.12
CA ILE A 29 6.57 -7.62 -17.55
C ILE A 29 5.71 -6.36 -17.61
N GLU A 30 4.99 -6.14 -18.72
CA GLU A 30 4.10 -5.00 -18.90
C GLU A 30 2.97 -4.99 -17.86
N GLU A 31 2.29 -6.12 -17.65
CA GLU A 31 1.24 -6.24 -16.62
C GLU A 31 1.82 -6.05 -15.21
N THR A 32 3.03 -6.58 -14.95
CA THR A 32 3.74 -6.39 -13.69
C THR A 32 4.05 -4.91 -13.43
N TYR A 33 4.52 -4.20 -14.46
CA TYR A 33 4.79 -2.76 -14.38
C TYR A 33 3.51 -1.96 -14.12
N GLN A 34 2.40 -2.29 -14.78
CA GLN A 34 1.10 -1.66 -14.52
C GLN A 34 0.63 -1.91 -13.09
N GLY A 35 0.82 -3.11 -12.56
CA GLY A 35 0.54 -3.41 -11.15
C GLY A 35 1.38 -2.55 -10.21
N TRP A 36 2.68 -2.44 -10.46
CA TRP A 36 3.58 -1.60 -9.67
C TRP A 36 3.12 -0.14 -9.66
N LEU A 37 2.77 0.44 -10.82
CA LEU A 37 2.27 1.81 -10.92
C LEU A 37 1.03 2.04 -10.03
N VAL A 38 0.06 1.14 -10.07
CA VAL A 38 -1.17 1.24 -9.27
C VAL A 38 -0.85 1.21 -7.77
N GLY A 39 -0.02 0.27 -7.32
CA GLY A 39 0.36 0.16 -5.92
C GLY A 39 1.18 1.35 -5.44
N TYR A 40 2.13 1.80 -6.25
CA TYR A 40 2.98 2.95 -5.96
C TYR A 40 2.17 4.24 -5.80
N GLU A 41 1.27 4.50 -6.76
CA GLU A 41 0.35 5.65 -6.73
C GLU A 41 -0.49 5.67 -5.43
N LEU A 42 -1.06 4.53 -5.05
CA LEU A 42 -1.86 4.44 -3.83
C LEU A 42 -1.03 4.75 -2.57
N ILE A 43 0.21 4.25 -2.49
CA ILE A 43 1.11 4.57 -1.36
C ILE A 43 1.37 6.08 -1.28
N ILE A 44 1.63 6.74 -2.43
CA ILE A 44 1.81 8.20 -2.46
C ILE A 44 0.56 8.93 -1.95
N LYS A 45 -0.62 8.53 -2.42
CA LYS A 45 -1.90 9.15 -1.99
C LYS A 45 -2.15 8.98 -0.51
N LEU A 46 -1.89 7.80 0.04
CA LEU A 46 -1.97 7.55 1.47
C LEU A 46 -0.94 8.37 2.24
N GLY A 47 0.30 8.47 1.75
CA GLY A 47 1.33 9.33 2.34
C GLY A 47 0.94 10.80 2.35
N GLN A 48 0.36 11.32 1.27
CA GLN A 48 -0.17 12.69 1.20
C GLN A 48 -1.30 12.93 2.20
N ALA A 49 -2.18 11.95 2.38
CA ALA A 49 -3.31 12.05 3.32
C ALA A 49 -2.84 11.98 4.78
N LEU A 50 -1.94 11.05 5.11
CA LEU A 50 -1.43 10.85 6.46
C LEU A 50 -0.43 11.92 6.90
N SER A 51 0.22 12.60 5.95
CA SER A 51 1.40 13.45 6.15
C SER A 51 2.62 12.71 6.71
N TYR A 52 3.76 13.37 6.74
CA TYR A 52 4.99 12.81 7.32
C TYR A 52 4.89 12.58 8.85
N ASP A 53 3.88 13.13 9.50
CA ASP A 53 3.63 12.91 10.93
C ASP A 53 3.35 11.43 11.25
N HIS A 54 2.77 10.68 10.32
CA HIS A 54 2.64 9.24 10.44
C HIS A 54 3.99 8.57 10.74
N TYR A 55 5.02 8.94 9.98
CA TYR A 55 6.37 8.45 10.18
C TYR A 55 6.97 8.96 11.51
N TYR A 56 6.72 10.21 11.89
CA TYR A 56 7.19 10.79 13.15
C TYR A 56 6.50 10.18 14.38
N LYS A 57 5.25 9.73 14.27
CA LYS A 57 4.58 8.97 15.34
C LYS A 57 5.25 7.63 15.66
N GLY A 58 6.13 7.16 14.80
CA GLY A 58 6.85 5.91 15.02
C GLY A 58 6.36 4.73 14.16
N TRP A 59 5.52 4.98 13.17
CA TRP A 59 5.10 3.96 12.21
C TRP A 59 6.15 3.75 11.12
N HIS A 60 6.38 2.50 10.73
CA HIS A 60 7.17 2.17 9.54
C HIS A 60 6.28 2.19 8.30
N SER A 61 6.25 3.31 7.59
CA SER A 61 5.34 3.55 6.46
C SER A 61 5.44 2.45 5.38
N ALA A 62 6.64 1.90 5.14
CA ALA A 62 6.83 0.82 4.17
C ALA A 62 6.04 -0.47 4.51
N ASN A 63 5.61 -0.62 5.76
CA ASN A 63 4.71 -1.71 6.16
C ASN A 63 3.27 -1.22 6.30
N THR A 64 3.02 -0.13 7.06
CA THR A 64 1.65 0.31 7.35
C THR A 64 0.83 0.66 6.12
N ILE A 65 1.41 1.41 5.16
CA ILE A 65 0.75 1.74 3.89
C ILE A 65 1.27 0.89 2.72
N GLY A 66 2.45 0.30 2.87
CA GLY A 66 3.02 -0.60 1.87
C GLY A 66 2.16 -1.84 1.63
N VAL A 67 1.56 -2.41 2.67
CA VAL A 67 0.63 -3.55 2.54
C VAL A 67 -0.59 -3.19 1.69
N ILE A 68 -1.13 -1.97 1.85
CA ILE A 68 -2.31 -1.50 1.11
C ILE A 68 -1.97 -1.29 -0.37
N GLY A 69 -0.83 -0.64 -0.66
CA GLY A 69 -0.35 -0.50 -2.03
C GLY A 69 -0.02 -1.84 -2.69
N THR A 70 0.53 -2.79 -1.94
CA THR A 70 0.79 -4.14 -2.44
C THR A 70 -0.50 -4.86 -2.79
N ALA A 71 -1.55 -4.75 -1.96
CA ALA A 71 -2.86 -5.33 -2.25
C ALA A 71 -3.44 -4.77 -3.54
N ALA A 72 -3.33 -3.45 -3.78
CA ALA A 72 -3.77 -2.82 -5.03
C ALA A 72 -2.97 -3.31 -6.24
N ALA A 73 -1.64 -3.39 -6.12
CA ALA A 73 -0.76 -3.88 -7.17
C ALA A 73 -1.11 -5.32 -7.59
N VAL A 74 -1.25 -6.21 -6.61
CA VAL A 74 -1.61 -7.62 -6.83
C VAL A 74 -3.02 -7.74 -7.40
N SER A 75 -3.98 -6.94 -6.91
CA SER A 75 -5.34 -6.90 -7.45
C SER A 75 -5.36 -6.54 -8.94
N LYS A 76 -4.52 -5.57 -9.36
CA LYS A 76 -4.38 -5.16 -10.76
C LYS A 76 -3.90 -6.30 -11.63
N VAL A 77 -2.82 -6.98 -11.26
CA VAL A 77 -2.25 -8.07 -12.07
C VAL A 77 -3.11 -9.34 -12.06
N LEU A 78 -3.88 -9.56 -11.00
CA LEU A 78 -4.87 -10.64 -10.93
C LEU A 78 -6.19 -10.30 -11.63
N LYS A 79 -6.31 -9.11 -12.24
CA LYS A 79 -7.47 -8.62 -12.99
C LYS A 79 -8.77 -8.60 -12.16
N LEU A 80 -8.67 -8.22 -10.90
CA LEU A 80 -9.80 -8.05 -10.03
C LEU A 80 -10.67 -6.88 -10.54
N ASN A 81 -11.99 -7.01 -10.42
CA ASN A 81 -12.89 -5.90 -10.71
C ASN A 81 -12.79 -4.79 -9.63
N ALA A 82 -13.44 -3.66 -9.85
CA ALA A 82 -13.34 -2.49 -8.97
C ALA A 82 -13.79 -2.79 -7.54
N ASP A 83 -14.89 -3.55 -7.39
CA ASP A 83 -15.41 -3.93 -6.07
C ASP A 83 -14.46 -4.86 -5.33
N GLN A 84 -13.94 -5.87 -6.01
CA GLN A 84 -12.94 -6.77 -5.44
C GLN A 84 -11.65 -6.03 -5.05
N MET A 85 -11.18 -5.08 -5.88
CA MET A 85 -10.00 -4.28 -5.54
C MET A 85 -10.27 -3.39 -4.33
N ALA A 86 -11.45 -2.76 -4.25
CA ALA A 86 -11.85 -1.97 -3.08
C ALA A 86 -11.87 -2.81 -1.80
N ASN A 87 -12.42 -4.03 -1.86
CA ASN A 87 -12.34 -4.96 -0.75
C ASN A 87 -10.90 -5.35 -0.41
N ALA A 88 -10.06 -5.65 -1.39
CA ALA A 88 -8.66 -6.02 -1.16
C ALA A 88 -7.87 -4.95 -0.42
N ILE A 89 -7.96 -3.68 -0.86
CA ILE A 89 -7.27 -2.57 -0.20
C ILE A 89 -7.82 -2.29 1.20
N SER A 90 -9.11 -2.49 1.42
CA SER A 90 -9.71 -2.36 2.74
C SER A 90 -9.31 -3.52 3.67
N ILE A 91 -9.32 -4.77 3.20
CA ILE A 91 -8.81 -5.93 3.96
C ILE A 91 -7.36 -5.68 4.39
N ALA A 92 -6.53 -5.12 3.50
CA ALA A 92 -5.12 -4.85 3.77
C ALA A 92 -4.90 -3.90 4.95
N THR A 93 -5.86 -3.01 5.27
CA THR A 93 -5.75 -2.13 6.43
C THR A 93 -5.69 -2.88 7.75
N SER A 94 -6.27 -4.09 7.82
CA SER A 94 -6.21 -4.94 9.01
C SER A 94 -4.82 -5.53 9.28
N PHE A 95 -3.92 -5.45 8.31
CA PHE A 95 -2.52 -5.86 8.42
C PHE A 95 -1.55 -4.67 8.57
N SER A 96 -2.06 -3.45 8.57
CA SER A 96 -1.24 -2.24 8.73
C SER A 96 -0.58 -2.20 10.10
N SER A 97 0.73 -2.38 10.14
CA SER A 97 1.51 -2.52 11.36
C SER A 97 2.98 -2.09 11.15
N GLY A 98 3.82 -2.34 12.13
CA GLY A 98 5.27 -2.10 12.04
C GLY A 98 5.71 -0.81 12.72
N LEU A 99 6.59 -0.97 13.72
CA LEU A 99 7.12 0.13 14.50
C LEU A 99 8.55 0.48 14.08
N LYS A 100 8.86 1.76 13.98
CA LYS A 100 10.22 2.26 13.72
C LYS A 100 11.24 1.83 14.79
N GLN A 101 10.78 1.50 15.99
CA GLN A 101 11.64 0.98 17.05
C GLN A 101 12.35 -0.34 16.68
N GLN A 102 11.88 -1.00 15.61
CA GLN A 102 12.57 -2.17 15.05
C GLN A 102 13.73 -1.82 14.11
N PHE A 103 13.99 -0.54 13.85
CA PHE A 103 15.11 -0.14 13.01
C PHE A 103 16.44 -0.51 13.69
N GLY A 104 17.36 -1.05 12.90
CA GLY A 104 18.61 -1.62 13.41
C GLY A 104 18.54 -3.11 13.73
N THR A 105 17.36 -3.74 13.59
CA THR A 105 17.17 -5.19 13.73
C THR A 105 16.74 -5.80 12.39
N ASP A 106 16.80 -7.13 12.31
CA ASP A 106 16.33 -7.89 11.13
C ASP A 106 14.83 -7.65 10.84
N ILE A 107 14.05 -7.36 11.88
CA ILE A 107 12.60 -7.13 11.76
C ILE A 107 12.29 -5.93 10.85
N LYS A 108 13.16 -4.93 10.76
CA LYS A 108 12.97 -3.83 9.79
C LYS A 108 12.86 -4.37 8.36
N ALA A 109 13.72 -5.30 7.98
CA ALA A 109 13.69 -5.93 6.65
C ALA A 109 12.47 -6.84 6.50
N PHE A 110 12.14 -7.61 7.54
CA PHE A 110 10.94 -8.46 7.53
C PHE A 110 9.63 -7.70 7.41
N HIS A 111 9.56 -6.43 7.85
CA HIS A 111 8.37 -5.60 7.62
C HIS A 111 8.00 -5.54 6.13
N ILE A 112 8.98 -5.49 5.25
CA ILE A 112 8.75 -5.50 3.80
C ILE A 112 8.14 -6.83 3.36
N GLY A 113 8.69 -7.94 3.85
CA GLY A 113 8.15 -9.29 3.57
C GLY A 113 6.72 -9.47 4.10
N PHE A 114 6.45 -8.97 5.32
CA PHE A 114 5.11 -9.01 5.91
C PHE A 114 4.10 -8.20 5.10
N ALA A 115 4.47 -6.98 4.67
CA ALA A 115 3.63 -6.15 3.81
C ALA A 115 3.35 -6.84 2.47
N SER A 116 4.38 -7.46 1.87
CA SER A 116 4.28 -8.23 0.64
C SER A 116 3.33 -9.40 0.78
N GLN A 117 3.54 -10.25 1.78
CA GLN A 117 2.71 -11.43 2.08
C GLN A 117 1.25 -11.04 2.35
N ALA A 118 1.02 -10.08 3.25
CA ALA A 118 -0.32 -9.67 3.63
C ALA A 118 -1.06 -8.96 2.48
N GLY A 119 -0.35 -8.21 1.63
CA GLY A 119 -0.93 -7.60 0.43
C GLY A 119 -1.41 -8.65 -0.58
N VAL A 120 -0.61 -9.69 -0.83
CA VAL A 120 -1.02 -10.85 -1.65
C VAL A 120 -2.23 -11.54 -1.04
N GLN A 121 -2.20 -11.81 0.26
CA GLN A 121 -3.28 -12.47 0.97
C GLN A 121 -4.59 -11.67 0.88
N SER A 122 -4.52 -10.34 1.05
CA SER A 122 -5.68 -9.46 0.94
C SER A 122 -6.33 -9.50 -0.44
N ALA A 123 -5.51 -9.46 -1.50
CA ALA A 123 -6.01 -9.57 -2.88
C ALA A 123 -6.65 -10.94 -3.16
N LEU A 124 -6.05 -12.02 -2.66
CA LEU A 124 -6.59 -13.37 -2.82
C LEU A 124 -7.89 -13.57 -2.03
N LEU A 125 -7.99 -13.03 -0.81
CA LEU A 125 -9.23 -13.06 -0.03
C LEU A 125 -10.36 -12.36 -0.78
N ALA A 126 -10.13 -11.13 -1.26
CA ALA A 126 -11.14 -10.40 -2.03
C ALA A 126 -11.51 -11.09 -3.34
N LYS A 127 -10.52 -11.69 -4.04
CA LYS A 127 -10.77 -12.49 -5.25
C LYS A 127 -11.72 -13.65 -4.99
N ASN A 128 -11.67 -14.24 -3.81
CA ASN A 128 -12.50 -15.36 -3.39
C ASN A 128 -13.77 -14.94 -2.63
N GLY A 129 -14.20 -13.68 -2.77
CA GLY A 129 -15.45 -13.18 -2.20
C GLY A 129 -15.35 -12.60 -0.80
N GLY A 130 -14.15 -12.42 -0.26
CA GLY A 130 -13.94 -11.72 1.02
C GLY A 130 -14.36 -10.25 0.90
N THR A 131 -15.10 -9.75 1.89
CA THR A 131 -15.61 -8.38 1.95
C THR A 131 -15.02 -7.61 3.12
N ALA A 132 -14.98 -6.28 2.99
CA ALA A 132 -14.57 -5.37 4.04
C ALA A 132 -15.33 -4.04 3.93
N ASN A 133 -15.24 -3.19 4.95
CA ASN A 133 -15.81 -1.85 4.87
C ASN A 133 -14.99 -0.99 3.90
N GLN A 134 -15.53 -0.71 2.71
CA GLN A 134 -14.86 0.08 1.68
C GLN A 134 -14.76 1.57 2.05
N ASP A 135 -15.58 2.07 2.99
CA ASP A 135 -15.60 3.46 3.44
C ASP A 135 -14.65 3.74 4.63
N ILE A 136 -13.76 2.80 4.96
CA ILE A 136 -12.87 2.85 6.13
C ILE A 136 -11.92 4.07 6.18
N TRP A 137 -11.79 4.82 5.10
CA TRP A 137 -10.70 5.78 4.91
C TRP A 137 -10.88 7.08 5.70
N ASN A 138 -11.99 7.79 5.47
CA ASN A 138 -12.21 9.17 5.94
C ASN A 138 -13.31 9.29 7.01
N ILE A 139 -13.77 8.19 7.56
CA ILE A 139 -14.82 8.15 8.59
C ILE A 139 -14.22 8.30 9.99
N GLU A 140 -15.07 8.58 10.97
CA GLU A 140 -14.71 8.56 12.39
C GLU A 140 -14.11 7.20 12.77
N ARG A 141 -12.98 7.21 13.46
CA ARG A 141 -12.19 6.02 13.79
C ARG A 141 -11.73 5.21 12.57
N GLY A 142 -11.73 5.83 11.39
CA GLY A 142 -11.21 5.26 10.16
C GLY A 142 -9.69 5.34 10.04
N PHE A 143 -9.17 4.84 8.93
CA PHE A 143 -7.73 4.67 8.75
C PHE A 143 -6.93 5.99 8.86
N ILE A 144 -7.40 7.06 8.18
CA ILE A 144 -6.70 8.34 8.18
C ILE A 144 -6.69 8.98 9.58
N GLU A 145 -7.77 8.85 10.33
CA GLU A 145 -7.84 9.39 11.69
C GLU A 145 -6.90 8.64 12.64
N LEU A 146 -6.92 7.31 12.61
CA LEU A 146 -6.14 6.48 13.56
C LEU A 146 -4.64 6.51 13.26
N TYR A 147 -4.26 6.43 11.99
CA TYR A 147 -2.86 6.40 11.57
C TYR A 147 -2.24 7.77 11.30
N GLY A 148 -3.07 8.77 11.07
CA GLY A 148 -2.65 10.14 10.81
C GLY A 148 -2.45 10.99 12.07
N SER A 149 -2.50 12.30 11.88
CA SER A 149 -2.36 13.33 12.92
C SER A 149 -3.31 14.49 12.65
N LYS A 150 -3.19 15.58 13.43
CA LYS A 150 -3.96 16.82 13.21
C LYS A 150 -3.67 17.47 11.85
N SER A 151 -2.50 17.19 11.24
CA SER A 151 -2.14 17.69 9.91
C SER A 151 -2.62 16.80 8.78
N SER A 152 -3.18 15.62 9.07
CA SER A 152 -3.69 14.69 8.07
C SER A 152 -4.86 15.29 7.30
N LYS A 153 -4.92 14.96 6.02
CA LYS A 153 -5.96 15.42 5.10
C LYS A 153 -6.85 14.25 4.70
N LYS A 154 -8.08 14.53 4.30
CA LYS A 154 -8.92 13.50 3.70
C LYS A 154 -8.23 12.89 2.49
N LEU A 155 -8.30 11.57 2.39
CA LEU A 155 -7.84 10.86 1.19
C LEU A 155 -8.66 11.35 0.00
N ASN A 156 -7.97 11.90 -1.00
CA ASN A 156 -8.60 12.50 -2.17
C ASN A 156 -8.59 11.49 -3.34
N ASN A 157 -9.75 11.29 -3.95
CA ASN A 157 -9.92 10.40 -5.09
C ASN A 157 -9.49 11.03 -6.43
N ASN A 158 -9.06 12.29 -6.45
CA ASN A 158 -8.61 12.96 -7.67
C ASN A 158 -7.16 12.53 -8.00
N PHE A 159 -7.04 11.62 -8.93
CA PHE A 159 -5.75 11.20 -9.50
C PHE A 159 -5.30 12.20 -10.57
N LYS A 160 -4.29 13.01 -10.28
CA LYS A 160 -3.64 13.84 -11.31
C LYS A 160 -2.40 13.12 -11.83
N LYS A 161 -2.28 13.02 -13.15
CA LYS A 161 -1.12 12.40 -13.85
C LYS A 161 0.24 12.97 -13.43
N SER A 162 0.28 14.22 -12.93
CA SER A 162 1.48 14.90 -12.46
C SER A 162 2.04 14.41 -11.14
N ASP A 163 1.27 13.65 -10.35
CA ASP A 163 1.69 13.27 -9.00
C ASP A 163 2.77 12.18 -9.01
N LEU A 164 2.72 11.25 -9.97
CA LEU A 164 3.75 10.21 -10.17
C LEU A 164 5.12 10.79 -10.56
N GLY A 165 5.15 11.76 -11.47
CA GLY A 165 6.40 12.36 -11.94
C GLY A 165 7.16 13.15 -10.88
N ASN A 166 6.45 13.69 -9.89
CA ASN A 166 7.05 14.46 -8.79
C ASN A 166 7.45 13.58 -7.60
N ALA A 167 6.89 12.38 -7.49
CA ALA A 167 7.13 11.48 -6.37
C ALA A 167 8.27 10.49 -6.64
N ILE A 168 8.53 10.16 -7.90
CA ILE A 168 9.68 9.34 -8.29
C ILE A 168 10.92 10.25 -8.33
N ILE A 169 11.68 10.25 -7.27
CA ILE A 169 12.91 11.04 -7.20
C ILE A 169 14.12 10.17 -7.49
N LYS A 170 14.81 10.65 -8.31
CA LYS A 170 16.19 10.91 -8.71
C LYS A 170 17.22 10.14 -7.91
#